data_b965c8c0828f95a1f6e11980f4267ce9
#
_entry.id   b965c8c0828f95a1f6e11980f4267ce9
#
_cell.length_a   1.000
_cell.length_b   1.000
_cell.length_c   1.000
_cell.angle_alpha   90.00
_cell.angle_beta   90.00
_cell.angle_gamma   90.00
#
_symmetry.space_group_name_H-M   'P 1'
#
loop_
_entity.id
_entity.type
_entity.pdbx_description
1 polymer ?
#
loop_
_entity_poly.entity_id
_entity_poly.type
_entity_poly.pdbx_seq_one_letter_code
_entity_poly.pdbx_strand_id
1 'polypeptide(L)'
;MTENIMLLDCTLRDGAYITESHFGTPAIKGIIKKLQEARVDIIEVGWLKDKQHEEGTTFFHLPTDVVPYLVEPSERTTYVAMIDWDRYDTEQLPPCDGASIDAIRVVFPHGKHKEGLAVAEKIRAKGYRVFLQAANTMAYSDADLEDLVEAVNAFSPVALSVVDTFGAMYEEDLERIVRVIDAKLDKAIGLGFHSHNNQQLSFALTIRFIDLLETSGRTVMVDASLCGMGRGAGNATTELVASYLNRKKHGNYDLDAILDAIDTYMEPFQQAYTWGYSTPYFVAGLYQCHVNNIAYLQRNHRANARDMRNIIASLSQ
;
A
#
# COMPACT_ATOMS: atom_id res chain seq x y z
N MET A 1 -15.77 21.65 6.74
CA MET A 1 -15.69 20.40 7.53
C MET A 1 -14.32 19.83 7.17
N THR A 2 -13.45 19.68 8.15
CA THR A 2 -12.14 19.05 7.94
C THR A 2 -12.39 17.61 7.57
N GLU A 3 -12.05 17.27 6.35
CA GLU A 3 -12.18 15.92 5.84
C GLU A 3 -11.25 15.02 6.61
N ASN A 4 -11.74 13.83 6.91
CA ASN A 4 -10.94 12.83 7.59
C ASN A 4 -10.04 12.14 6.56
N ILE A 5 -9.01 12.87 6.09
CA ILE A 5 -8.01 12.33 5.15
C ILE A 5 -6.84 11.82 5.99
N MET A 6 -6.49 10.56 5.79
CA MET A 6 -5.41 9.87 6.50
C MET A 6 -4.28 9.53 5.52
N LEU A 7 -3.06 9.84 5.90
CA LEU A 7 -1.85 9.42 5.20
C LEU A 7 -1.36 8.09 5.78
N LEU A 8 -1.20 7.09 4.92
CA LEU A 8 -0.54 5.83 5.25
C LEU A 8 0.84 5.79 4.59
N ASP A 9 1.88 5.54 5.38
CA ASP A 9 3.21 5.25 4.85
C ASP A 9 3.43 3.73 4.76
N CYS A 10 3.76 3.25 3.57
CA CYS A 10 4.03 1.84 3.28
C CYS A 10 5.50 1.55 2.92
N THR A 11 6.43 2.42 3.28
CA THR A 11 7.86 2.28 2.92
C THR A 11 8.41 0.92 3.32
N LEU A 12 8.19 0.50 4.57
CA LEU A 12 8.74 -0.75 5.11
C LEU A 12 8.10 -2.00 4.50
N ARG A 13 6.84 -1.91 4.08
CA ARG A 13 6.13 -3.02 3.46
C ARG A 13 6.43 -3.13 1.96
N ASP A 14 6.25 -2.03 1.21
CA ASP A 14 6.41 -2.07 -0.24
C ASP A 14 7.88 -1.98 -0.68
N GLY A 15 8.69 -1.26 0.09
CA GLY A 15 10.14 -1.23 -0.09
C GLY A 15 10.82 -2.57 0.17
N ALA A 16 10.16 -3.52 0.85
CA ALA A 16 10.63 -4.88 1.02
C ALA A 16 10.89 -5.60 -0.32
N TYR A 17 10.19 -5.22 -1.39
CA TYR A 17 10.44 -5.74 -2.73
C TYR A 17 11.78 -5.25 -3.32
N ILE A 18 12.32 -4.14 -2.84
CA ILE A 18 13.60 -3.56 -3.28
C ILE A 18 14.76 -4.16 -2.50
N THR A 19 14.61 -4.29 -1.16
CA THR A 19 15.66 -4.71 -0.24
C THR A 19 15.60 -6.20 0.10
N GLU A 20 14.69 -6.97 -0.52
CA GLU A 20 14.37 -8.34 -0.12
C GLU A 20 14.03 -8.40 1.39
N SER A 21 13.32 -7.39 1.86
CA SER A 21 12.94 -7.12 3.26
C SER A 21 14.06 -6.70 4.23
N HIS A 22 15.31 -6.71 3.80
CA HIS A 22 16.46 -6.38 4.65
C HIS A 22 16.69 -4.88 4.74
N PHE A 23 16.07 -4.24 5.71
CA PHE A 23 16.29 -2.83 6.03
C PHE A 23 17.35 -2.62 7.11
N GLY A 24 17.55 -3.62 7.97
CA GLY A 24 18.35 -3.50 9.18
C GLY A 24 17.60 -2.86 10.35
N THR A 25 17.81 -3.39 11.54
CA THR A 25 17.13 -2.94 12.77
C THR A 25 17.19 -1.42 12.99
N PRO A 26 18.34 -0.72 12.81
CA PRO A 26 18.40 0.72 13.01
C PRO A 26 17.50 1.51 12.04
N ALA A 27 17.45 1.12 10.76
CA ALA A 27 16.63 1.78 9.76
C ALA A 27 15.14 1.56 10.00
N ILE A 28 14.71 0.33 10.33
CA ILE A 28 13.30 0.04 10.65
C ILE A 28 12.83 0.91 11.82
N LYS A 29 13.58 0.89 12.94
CA LYS A 29 13.26 1.69 14.13
C LYS A 29 13.25 3.19 13.84
N GLY A 30 14.25 3.66 13.11
CA GLY A 30 14.40 5.07 12.79
C GLY A 30 13.28 5.58 11.87
N ILE A 31 12.94 4.83 10.83
CA ILE A 31 11.84 5.16 9.91
C ILE A 31 10.52 5.22 10.68
N ILE A 32 10.19 4.19 11.47
CA ILE A 32 8.95 4.16 12.28
C ILE A 32 8.91 5.37 13.22
N LYS A 33 10.00 5.64 13.95
CA LYS A 33 10.09 6.77 14.87
C LYS A 33 9.86 8.10 14.16
N LYS A 34 10.52 8.34 13.04
CA LYS A 34 10.41 9.58 12.28
C LYS A 34 9.04 9.78 11.64
N LEU A 35 8.43 8.73 11.12
CA LEU A 35 7.06 8.79 10.62
C LEU A 35 6.05 9.08 11.73
N GLN A 36 6.26 8.54 12.93
CA GLN A 36 5.45 8.86 14.10
C GLN A 36 5.64 10.32 14.55
N GLU A 37 6.89 10.81 14.63
CA GLU A 37 7.21 12.21 14.89
C GLU A 37 6.56 13.13 13.84
N ALA A 38 6.55 12.70 12.59
CA ALA A 38 5.89 13.38 11.48
C ALA A 38 4.35 13.36 11.56
N ARG A 39 3.78 12.66 12.53
CA ARG A 39 2.32 12.51 12.71
C ARG A 39 1.62 11.82 11.56
N VAL A 40 2.30 10.88 10.89
CA VAL A 40 1.68 10.00 9.90
C VAL A 40 0.63 9.14 10.59
N ASP A 41 -0.57 9.08 10.01
CA ASP A 41 -1.75 8.48 10.65
C ASP A 41 -1.64 6.96 10.74
N ILE A 42 -1.10 6.33 9.69
CA ILE A 42 -0.96 4.87 9.61
C ILE A 42 0.45 4.53 9.10
N ILE A 43 1.14 3.65 9.81
CA ILE A 43 2.45 3.12 9.39
C ILE A 43 2.32 1.63 9.11
N GLU A 44 2.57 1.23 7.86
CA GLU A 44 2.59 -0.17 7.47
C GLU A 44 3.99 -0.75 7.68
N VAL A 45 4.15 -1.45 8.80
CA VAL A 45 5.47 -1.90 9.30
C VAL A 45 6.09 -3.03 8.49
N GLY A 46 5.31 -3.74 7.69
CA GLY A 46 5.79 -4.84 6.86
C GLY A 46 4.73 -5.89 6.57
N TRP A 47 5.18 -7.12 6.32
CA TRP A 47 4.36 -8.27 6.00
C TRP A 47 4.33 -9.28 7.16
N LEU A 48 3.16 -9.87 7.42
CA LEU A 48 3.08 -11.14 8.14
C LEU A 48 3.20 -12.28 7.12
N LYS A 49 4.08 -13.25 7.39
CA LYS A 49 4.40 -14.36 6.50
C LYS A 49 4.55 -15.67 7.30
N ASP A 50 4.26 -16.80 6.67
CA ASP A 50 4.55 -18.13 7.22
C ASP A 50 6.04 -18.46 7.10
N LYS A 51 6.86 -17.59 7.64
CA LYS A 51 8.31 -17.69 7.68
C LYS A 51 8.81 -17.10 9.00
N GLN A 52 9.70 -17.82 9.68
CA GLN A 52 10.32 -17.30 10.90
C GLN A 52 10.93 -15.92 10.64
N HIS A 53 10.69 -14.99 11.56
CA HIS A 53 11.26 -13.67 11.50
C HIS A 53 12.79 -13.72 11.63
N GLU A 54 13.45 -12.88 10.81
CA GLU A 54 14.88 -12.63 10.87
C GLU A 54 15.10 -11.17 11.27
N GLU A 55 15.97 -10.94 12.24
CA GLU A 55 16.24 -9.59 12.75
C GLU A 55 16.69 -8.63 11.64
N GLY A 56 16.12 -7.44 11.63
CA GLY A 56 16.41 -6.42 10.60
C GLY A 56 15.65 -6.61 9.29
N THR A 57 14.71 -7.56 9.24
CA THR A 57 13.78 -7.70 8.11
C THR A 57 12.40 -7.16 8.45
N THR A 58 11.63 -6.80 7.41
CA THR A 58 10.23 -6.38 7.53
C THR A 58 9.24 -7.49 7.14
N PHE A 59 9.69 -8.76 7.15
CA PHE A 59 8.86 -9.95 7.16
C PHE A 59 8.78 -10.51 8.57
N PHE A 60 7.61 -10.51 9.14
CA PHE A 60 7.32 -10.96 10.49
C PHE A 60 6.52 -12.27 10.44
N HIS A 61 6.74 -13.16 11.38
CA HIS A 61 5.93 -14.37 11.53
C HIS A 61 4.67 -14.08 12.34
N LEU A 62 4.86 -13.41 13.48
CA LEU A 62 3.79 -13.02 14.38
C LEU A 62 3.80 -11.50 14.65
N PRO A 63 2.68 -10.90 15.04
CA PRO A 63 2.64 -9.51 15.47
C PRO A 63 3.65 -9.18 16.58
N THR A 64 3.95 -10.12 17.48
CA THR A 64 4.95 -9.96 18.54
C THR A 64 6.37 -9.72 18.02
N ASP A 65 6.70 -10.18 16.80
CA ASP A 65 8.01 -9.93 16.19
C ASP A 65 8.20 -8.45 15.79
N VAL A 66 7.10 -7.71 15.70
CA VAL A 66 7.13 -6.26 15.38
C VAL A 66 7.53 -5.43 16.60
N VAL A 67 7.19 -5.90 17.82
CA VAL A 67 7.36 -5.15 19.08
C VAL A 67 8.77 -4.55 19.25
N PRO A 68 9.88 -5.28 18.96
CA PRO A 68 11.23 -4.73 19.12
C PRO A 68 11.54 -3.52 18.23
N TYR A 69 10.75 -3.28 17.20
CA TYR A 69 10.94 -2.18 16.24
C TYR A 69 10.05 -0.97 16.51
N LEU A 70 8.99 -1.15 17.29
CA LEU A 70 8.07 -0.07 17.61
C LEU A 70 8.72 0.91 18.61
N VAL A 71 8.28 2.14 18.54
CA VAL A 71 8.56 3.19 19.52
C VAL A 71 7.38 3.29 20.50
N GLU A 72 7.51 4.17 21.52
CA GLU A 72 6.42 4.40 22.47
C GLU A 72 5.08 4.59 21.76
N PRO A 73 4.00 3.96 22.22
CA PRO A 73 2.69 4.07 21.61
C PRO A 73 2.25 5.53 21.45
N SER A 74 1.66 5.83 20.30
CA SER A 74 1.04 7.12 20.03
C SER A 74 -0.46 6.92 19.84
N GLU A 75 -1.27 7.72 20.51
CA GLU A 75 -2.73 7.71 20.29
C GLU A 75 -3.12 8.13 18.86
N ARG A 76 -2.19 8.69 18.10
CA ARG A 76 -2.41 9.20 16.75
C ARG A 76 -2.05 8.23 15.65
N THR A 77 -1.02 7.41 15.85
CA THR A 77 -0.48 6.54 14.80
C THR A 77 -0.98 5.12 14.99
N THR A 78 -1.59 4.57 13.94
CA THR A 78 -1.98 3.16 13.87
C THR A 78 -0.88 2.36 13.18
N TYR A 79 -0.41 1.28 13.82
CA TYR A 79 0.51 0.35 13.19
C TYR A 79 -0.25 -0.79 12.52
N VAL A 80 0.10 -1.07 11.26
CA VAL A 80 -0.54 -2.14 10.48
C VAL A 80 0.50 -3.02 9.81
N ALA A 81 0.14 -4.26 9.55
CA ALA A 81 0.90 -5.15 8.68
C ALA A 81 0.01 -5.71 7.59
N MET A 82 0.59 -6.17 6.48
CA MET A 82 -0.16 -6.76 5.36
C MET A 82 -0.01 -8.28 5.34
N ILE A 83 -1.04 -8.97 4.90
CA ILE A 83 -1.01 -10.38 4.53
C ILE A 83 -1.54 -10.58 3.11
N ASP A 84 -1.01 -11.58 2.41
CA ASP A 84 -1.69 -12.17 1.28
C ASP A 84 -2.79 -13.12 1.80
N TRP A 85 -3.98 -13.08 1.20
CA TRP A 85 -5.15 -13.85 1.62
C TRP A 85 -4.92 -15.38 1.65
N ASP A 86 -3.96 -15.88 0.85
CA ASP A 86 -3.68 -17.32 0.67
C ASP A 86 -2.28 -17.75 1.14
N ARG A 87 -1.50 -16.83 1.77
CA ARG A 87 -0.09 -17.06 2.10
C ARG A 87 0.27 -16.80 3.56
N TYR A 88 -0.72 -16.76 4.41
CA TYR A 88 -0.54 -16.61 5.84
C TYR A 88 -1.57 -17.45 6.59
N ASP A 89 -1.12 -18.36 7.44
CA ASP A 89 -2.00 -19.15 8.29
C ASP A 89 -2.52 -18.33 9.46
N THR A 90 -3.76 -17.87 9.35
CA THR A 90 -4.40 -17.07 10.40
C THR A 90 -4.68 -17.85 11.68
N GLU A 91 -4.59 -19.19 11.70
CA GLU A 91 -4.77 -19.97 12.93
C GLU A 91 -3.65 -19.70 13.94
N GLN A 92 -2.44 -19.44 13.47
CA GLN A 92 -1.30 -19.08 14.33
C GLN A 92 -1.33 -17.63 14.83
N LEU A 93 -2.17 -16.76 14.27
CA LEU A 93 -2.28 -15.37 14.70
C LEU A 93 -2.80 -15.32 16.16
N PRO A 94 -2.06 -14.73 17.11
CA PRO A 94 -2.54 -14.56 18.48
C PRO A 94 -3.69 -13.56 18.56
N PRO A 95 -4.49 -13.55 19.62
CA PRO A 95 -5.43 -12.45 19.87
C PRO A 95 -4.71 -11.11 19.92
N CYS A 96 -5.36 -10.06 19.41
CA CYS A 96 -4.85 -8.70 19.48
C CYS A 96 -4.80 -8.24 20.94
N ASP A 97 -3.61 -7.88 21.41
CA ASP A 97 -3.37 -7.43 22.80
C ASP A 97 -3.06 -5.91 22.86
N GLY A 98 -3.01 -5.23 21.71
CA GLY A 98 -2.66 -3.82 21.60
C GLY A 98 -1.18 -3.50 21.85
N ALA A 99 -0.32 -4.52 22.00
CA ALA A 99 1.11 -4.33 22.27
C ALA A 99 1.98 -4.19 21.00
N SER A 100 1.41 -4.49 19.82
CA SER A 100 2.15 -4.46 18.55
C SER A 100 1.36 -3.71 17.47
N ILE A 101 0.86 -4.44 16.47
CA ILE A 101 -0.01 -3.88 15.43
C ILE A 101 -1.48 -3.93 15.87
N ASP A 102 -2.24 -2.91 15.51
CA ASP A 102 -3.67 -2.83 15.83
C ASP A 102 -4.56 -3.37 14.72
N ALA A 103 -4.02 -3.47 13.52
CA ALA A 103 -4.80 -3.81 12.34
C ALA A 103 -3.98 -4.59 11.32
N ILE A 104 -4.70 -5.32 10.48
CA ILE A 104 -4.13 -6.12 9.40
C ILE A 104 -4.80 -5.72 8.09
N ARG A 105 -3.98 -5.50 7.06
CA ARG A 105 -4.40 -5.25 5.69
C ARG A 105 -4.42 -6.58 4.94
N VAL A 106 -5.58 -7.01 4.47
CA VAL A 106 -5.74 -8.26 3.71
C VAL A 106 -5.78 -7.93 2.24
N VAL A 107 -4.77 -8.37 1.48
CA VAL A 107 -4.74 -8.21 0.02
C VAL A 107 -5.24 -9.47 -0.67
N PHE A 108 -6.11 -9.29 -1.65
CA PHE A 108 -6.65 -10.35 -2.50
C PHE A 108 -6.77 -9.87 -3.95
N PRO A 109 -6.55 -10.77 -4.94
CA PRO A 109 -6.66 -10.42 -6.36
C PRO A 109 -8.13 -10.38 -6.81
N HIS A 110 -8.35 -9.87 -8.01
CA HIS A 110 -9.65 -9.90 -8.70
C HIS A 110 -10.27 -11.31 -8.67
N GLY A 111 -11.55 -11.37 -8.36
CA GLY A 111 -12.33 -12.63 -8.25
C GLY A 111 -12.11 -13.43 -6.97
N LYS A 112 -11.31 -12.93 -6.00
CA LYS A 112 -11.00 -13.62 -4.75
C LYS A 112 -11.45 -12.86 -3.49
N HIS A 113 -12.35 -11.89 -3.65
CA HIS A 113 -12.83 -11.09 -2.52
C HIS A 113 -13.58 -11.94 -1.47
N LYS A 114 -14.34 -12.97 -1.87
CA LYS A 114 -15.08 -13.82 -0.92
C LYS A 114 -14.12 -14.65 -0.06
N GLU A 115 -13.08 -15.21 -0.67
CA GLU A 115 -12.02 -15.92 0.07
C GLU A 115 -11.20 -14.95 0.94
N GLY A 116 -10.86 -13.75 0.43
CA GLY A 116 -10.21 -12.71 1.20
C GLY A 116 -11.03 -12.26 2.42
N LEU A 117 -12.33 -12.11 2.26
CA LEU A 117 -13.24 -11.79 3.36
C LEU A 117 -13.34 -12.93 4.39
N ALA A 118 -13.32 -14.19 3.98
CA ALA A 118 -13.30 -15.31 4.92
C ALA A 118 -12.04 -15.31 5.80
N VAL A 119 -10.90 -14.91 5.24
CA VAL A 119 -9.65 -14.69 6.00
C VAL A 119 -9.78 -13.48 6.92
N ALA A 120 -10.35 -12.39 6.42
CA ALA A 120 -10.60 -11.17 7.20
C ALA A 120 -11.49 -11.43 8.42
N GLU A 121 -12.51 -12.29 8.30
CA GLU A 121 -13.36 -12.71 9.43
C GLU A 121 -12.56 -13.40 10.54
N LYS A 122 -11.64 -14.29 10.19
CA LYS A 122 -10.78 -14.97 11.17
C LYS A 122 -9.88 -13.96 11.90
N ILE A 123 -9.35 -12.98 11.19
CA ILE A 123 -8.52 -11.92 11.75
C ILE A 123 -9.33 -11.05 12.71
N ARG A 124 -10.53 -10.63 12.28
CA ARG A 124 -11.44 -9.85 13.13
C ARG A 124 -11.87 -10.58 14.39
N ALA A 125 -12.12 -11.89 14.28
CA ALA A 125 -12.45 -12.73 15.44
C ALA A 125 -11.33 -12.79 16.50
N LYS A 126 -10.08 -12.48 16.11
CA LYS A 126 -8.94 -12.33 17.01
C LYS A 126 -8.73 -10.92 17.55
N GLY A 127 -9.64 -9.99 17.24
CA GLY A 127 -9.66 -8.63 17.79
C GLY A 127 -8.90 -7.58 16.96
N TYR A 128 -8.31 -7.95 15.84
CA TYR A 128 -7.65 -6.97 14.95
C TYR A 128 -8.66 -6.20 14.11
N ARG A 129 -8.42 -4.92 13.91
CA ARG A 129 -9.10 -4.14 12.86
C ARG A 129 -8.63 -4.61 11.49
N VAL A 130 -9.51 -4.57 10.50
CA VAL A 130 -9.20 -5.08 9.16
C VAL A 130 -9.38 -4.01 8.10
N PHE A 131 -8.37 -3.90 7.23
CA PHE A 131 -8.42 -3.14 5.98
C PHE A 131 -8.38 -4.13 4.81
N LEU A 132 -9.11 -3.84 3.74
CA LEU A 132 -9.19 -4.69 2.55
C LEU A 132 -8.50 -4.02 1.36
N GLN A 133 -7.68 -4.80 0.64
CA GLN A 133 -6.91 -4.33 -0.50
C GLN A 133 -7.32 -5.12 -1.75
N ALA A 134 -8.17 -4.52 -2.60
CA ALA A 134 -8.62 -5.13 -3.85
C ALA A 134 -7.53 -4.97 -4.93
N ALA A 135 -6.56 -5.89 -4.96
CA ALA A 135 -5.45 -5.82 -5.91
C ALA A 135 -5.94 -5.83 -7.36
N ASN A 136 -5.25 -5.06 -8.22
CA ASN A 136 -5.58 -4.88 -9.63
C ASN A 136 -7.05 -4.45 -9.85
N THR A 137 -7.46 -3.37 -9.17
CA THR A 137 -8.84 -2.88 -9.24
C THR A 137 -9.25 -2.49 -10.68
N MET A 138 -8.30 -2.19 -11.56
CA MET A 138 -8.56 -1.95 -12.98
C MET A 138 -9.21 -3.14 -13.71
N ALA A 139 -8.92 -4.37 -13.27
CA ALA A 139 -9.48 -5.58 -13.89
C ALA A 139 -10.95 -5.81 -13.53
N TYR A 140 -11.50 -5.08 -12.57
CA TYR A 140 -12.88 -5.23 -12.14
C TYR A 140 -13.83 -4.53 -13.12
N SER A 141 -14.82 -5.24 -13.64
CA SER A 141 -15.98 -4.62 -14.30
C SER A 141 -16.83 -3.87 -13.27
N ASP A 142 -17.77 -3.05 -13.74
CA ASP A 142 -18.71 -2.37 -12.83
C ASP A 142 -19.52 -3.39 -12.00
N ALA A 143 -19.90 -4.51 -12.60
CA ALA A 143 -20.62 -5.59 -11.90
C ALA A 143 -19.74 -6.27 -10.83
N ASP A 144 -18.44 -6.49 -11.13
CA ASP A 144 -17.50 -7.05 -10.15
C ASP A 144 -17.28 -6.09 -8.98
N LEU A 145 -17.21 -4.77 -9.26
CA LEU A 145 -17.11 -3.75 -8.22
C LEU A 145 -18.34 -3.70 -7.33
N GLU A 146 -19.54 -3.89 -7.92
CA GLU A 146 -20.79 -3.93 -7.18
C GLU A 146 -20.87 -5.17 -6.27
N ASP A 147 -20.51 -6.37 -6.78
CA ASP A 147 -20.45 -7.62 -5.97
C ASP A 147 -19.42 -7.49 -4.83
N LEU A 148 -18.25 -6.88 -5.12
CA LEU A 148 -17.25 -6.57 -4.10
C LEU A 148 -17.81 -5.66 -3.00
N VAL A 149 -18.45 -4.55 -3.40
CA VAL A 149 -18.99 -3.55 -2.44
C VAL A 149 -20.11 -4.16 -1.59
N GLU A 150 -20.99 -4.98 -2.15
CA GLU A 150 -22.02 -5.68 -1.38
C GLU A 150 -21.40 -6.57 -0.30
N ALA A 151 -20.39 -7.37 -0.65
CA ALA A 151 -19.71 -8.23 0.29
C ALA A 151 -18.92 -7.42 1.35
N VAL A 152 -18.30 -6.31 0.96
CA VAL A 152 -17.57 -5.41 1.86
C VAL A 152 -18.52 -4.71 2.83
N ASN A 153 -19.69 -4.27 2.39
CA ASN A 153 -20.71 -3.68 3.27
C ASN A 153 -21.17 -4.68 4.35
N ALA A 154 -21.38 -5.93 3.96
CA ALA A 154 -21.77 -6.99 4.91
C ALA A 154 -20.67 -7.27 5.95
N PHE A 155 -19.39 -7.21 5.57
CA PHE A 155 -18.26 -7.38 6.47
C PHE A 155 -17.98 -6.14 7.30
N SER A 156 -18.16 -4.94 6.76
CA SER A 156 -17.87 -3.65 7.42
C SER A 156 -16.42 -3.53 7.95
N PRO A 157 -15.41 -3.46 7.07
CA PRO A 157 -14.02 -3.24 7.45
C PRO A 157 -13.79 -1.78 7.88
N VAL A 158 -12.58 -1.46 8.35
CA VAL A 158 -12.15 -0.07 8.54
C VAL A 158 -12.16 0.68 7.21
N ALA A 159 -11.63 0.06 6.16
CA ALA A 159 -11.63 0.62 4.81
C ALA A 159 -11.46 -0.44 3.73
N LEU A 160 -11.91 -0.09 2.51
CA LEU A 160 -11.59 -0.76 1.26
C LEU A 160 -10.63 0.13 0.46
N SER A 161 -9.56 -0.43 -0.10
CA SER A 161 -8.65 0.32 -0.97
C SER A 161 -8.78 -0.07 -2.43
N VAL A 162 -8.83 0.95 -3.29
CA VAL A 162 -8.57 0.87 -4.72
C VAL A 162 -7.07 0.71 -4.91
N VAL A 163 -6.64 -0.29 -5.69
CA VAL A 163 -5.22 -0.60 -5.86
C VAL A 163 -4.83 -0.62 -7.33
N ASP A 164 -4.00 0.35 -7.73
CA ASP A 164 -3.33 0.36 -9.03
C ASP A 164 -2.06 -0.50 -8.98
N THR A 165 -2.25 -1.81 -9.00
CA THR A 165 -1.16 -2.79 -8.84
C THR A 165 -0.05 -2.66 -9.88
N PHE A 166 -0.39 -2.20 -11.07
CA PHE A 166 0.57 -2.13 -12.19
C PHE A 166 1.03 -0.71 -12.50
N GLY A 167 0.57 0.30 -11.72
CA GLY A 167 0.87 1.70 -12.00
C GLY A 167 0.42 2.11 -13.40
N ALA A 168 -0.74 1.63 -13.83
CA ALA A 168 -1.26 1.72 -15.18
C ALA A 168 -2.53 2.57 -15.31
N MET A 169 -3.13 2.98 -14.18
CA MET A 169 -4.34 3.80 -14.17
C MET A 169 -4.09 5.16 -14.78
N TYR A 170 -5.09 5.62 -15.52
CA TYR A 170 -5.30 7.02 -15.88
C TYR A 170 -6.49 7.61 -15.10
N GLU A 171 -6.73 8.90 -15.26
CA GLU A 171 -7.75 9.61 -14.48
C GLU A 171 -9.15 9.02 -14.69
N GLU A 172 -9.50 8.70 -15.94
CA GLU A 172 -10.81 8.11 -16.29
C GLU A 172 -11.05 6.73 -15.67
N ASP A 173 -9.99 5.92 -15.51
CA ASP A 173 -10.08 4.62 -14.82
C ASP A 173 -10.40 4.82 -13.35
N LEU A 174 -9.66 5.72 -12.70
CA LEU A 174 -9.86 6.06 -11.29
C LEU A 174 -11.26 6.62 -11.05
N GLU A 175 -11.70 7.56 -11.88
CA GLU A 175 -13.04 8.16 -11.77
C GLU A 175 -14.16 7.13 -11.91
N ARG A 176 -14.05 6.21 -12.88
CA ARG A 176 -15.01 5.13 -13.04
C ARG A 176 -15.10 4.27 -11.79
N ILE A 177 -13.96 3.80 -11.30
CA ILE A 177 -13.87 2.90 -10.16
C ILE A 177 -14.42 3.57 -8.89
N VAL A 178 -13.94 4.78 -8.59
CA VAL A 178 -14.38 5.53 -7.40
C VAL A 178 -15.87 5.81 -7.45
N ARG A 179 -16.41 6.22 -8.59
CA ARG A 179 -17.85 6.50 -8.76
C ARG A 179 -18.69 5.25 -8.47
N VAL A 180 -18.31 4.08 -8.98
CA VAL A 180 -19.08 2.84 -8.75
C VAL A 180 -19.02 2.44 -7.27
N ILE A 181 -17.84 2.48 -6.68
CA ILE A 181 -17.65 2.10 -5.27
C ILE A 181 -18.36 3.08 -4.34
N ASP A 182 -18.10 4.39 -4.47
CA ASP A 182 -18.66 5.41 -3.54
C ASP A 182 -20.19 5.51 -3.59
N ALA A 183 -20.79 5.17 -4.73
CA ALA A 183 -22.23 5.18 -4.87
C ALA A 183 -22.94 4.13 -3.98
N LYS A 184 -22.29 3.01 -3.66
CA LYS A 184 -22.90 1.87 -2.98
C LYS A 184 -22.21 1.46 -1.68
N LEU A 185 -20.97 1.86 -1.46
CA LEU A 185 -20.22 1.55 -0.24
C LEU A 185 -20.79 2.32 0.95
N ASP A 186 -21.03 1.66 2.07
CA ASP A 186 -21.47 2.31 3.31
C ASP A 186 -20.53 3.46 3.67
N LYS A 187 -21.11 4.60 4.06
CA LYS A 187 -20.35 5.81 4.39
C LYS A 187 -19.50 5.66 5.66
N ALA A 188 -19.81 4.71 6.52
CA ALA A 188 -18.98 4.38 7.68
C ALA A 188 -17.66 3.67 7.31
N ILE A 189 -17.59 3.06 6.12
CA ILE A 189 -16.40 2.39 5.62
C ILE A 189 -15.52 3.42 4.90
N GLY A 190 -14.24 3.51 5.30
CA GLY A 190 -13.27 4.36 4.62
C GLY A 190 -12.97 3.86 3.19
N LEU A 191 -12.56 4.77 2.31
CA LEU A 191 -12.07 4.41 0.99
C LEU A 191 -10.61 4.84 0.87
N GLY A 192 -9.77 3.89 0.45
CA GLY A 192 -8.32 4.06 0.30
C GLY A 192 -7.86 4.03 -1.15
N PHE A 193 -6.67 4.58 -1.40
CA PHE A 193 -6.00 4.49 -2.69
C PHE A 193 -4.53 4.14 -2.52
N HIS A 194 -4.13 3.05 -3.17
CA HIS A 194 -2.73 2.61 -3.27
C HIS A 194 -2.35 2.53 -4.73
N SER A 195 -1.35 3.32 -5.16
CA SER A 195 -0.96 3.33 -6.57
C SER A 195 0.54 3.19 -6.77
N HIS A 196 0.91 2.33 -7.73
CA HIS A 196 2.27 2.31 -8.24
C HIS A 196 2.50 3.37 -9.31
N ASN A 197 3.76 3.72 -9.56
CA ASN A 197 4.15 4.90 -10.33
C ASN A 197 4.74 4.58 -11.72
N ASN A 198 4.37 3.44 -12.33
CA ASN A 198 4.98 3.00 -13.59
C ASN A 198 4.71 3.97 -14.75
N GLN A 199 3.55 4.65 -14.76
CA GLN A 199 3.19 5.72 -15.71
C GLN A 199 3.49 7.13 -15.17
N GLN A 200 4.14 7.27 -14.02
CA GLN A 200 4.47 8.55 -13.35
C GLN A 200 3.25 9.39 -12.98
N LEU A 201 2.11 8.76 -12.73
CA LEU A 201 0.84 9.42 -12.40
C LEU A 201 0.42 9.23 -10.95
N SER A 202 1.11 8.43 -10.13
CA SER A 202 0.64 8.05 -8.81
C SER A 202 0.32 9.24 -7.90
N PHE A 203 1.17 10.27 -7.87
CA PHE A 203 0.92 11.48 -7.08
C PHE A 203 -0.27 12.29 -7.61
N ALA A 204 -0.38 12.46 -8.93
CA ALA A 204 -1.50 13.18 -9.55
C ALA A 204 -2.84 12.44 -9.31
N LEU A 205 -2.85 11.12 -9.47
CA LEU A 205 -4.03 10.29 -9.19
C LEU A 205 -4.39 10.27 -7.70
N THR A 206 -3.40 10.34 -6.80
CA THR A 206 -3.66 10.48 -5.36
C THR A 206 -4.39 11.79 -5.06
N ILE A 207 -3.96 12.90 -5.66
CA ILE A 207 -4.66 14.19 -5.54
C ILE A 207 -6.08 14.07 -6.11
N ARG A 208 -6.22 13.48 -7.30
CA ARG A 208 -7.54 13.30 -7.94
C ARG A 208 -8.47 12.44 -7.10
N PHE A 209 -7.97 11.37 -6.50
CA PHE A 209 -8.73 10.51 -5.60
C PHE A 209 -9.29 11.29 -4.40
N ILE A 210 -8.45 12.11 -3.77
CA ILE A 210 -8.86 12.98 -2.66
C ILE A 210 -9.98 13.94 -3.12
N ASP A 211 -9.81 14.59 -4.28
CA ASP A 211 -10.77 15.57 -4.78
C ASP A 211 -12.11 14.94 -5.18
N LEU A 212 -12.10 13.70 -5.73
CA LEU A 212 -13.33 12.95 -6.05
C LEU A 212 -14.16 12.64 -4.81
N LEU A 213 -13.53 12.51 -3.64
CA LEU A 213 -14.19 12.13 -2.39
C LEU A 213 -14.41 13.32 -1.45
N GLU A 214 -14.08 14.54 -1.87
CA GLU A 214 -14.12 15.74 -1.04
C GLU A 214 -15.47 15.99 -0.35
N THR A 215 -16.55 15.62 -0.99
CA THR A 215 -17.91 15.79 -0.46
C THR A 215 -18.56 14.48 -0.04
N SER A 216 -17.82 13.37 -0.06
CA SER A 216 -18.38 12.04 0.21
C SER A 216 -18.80 11.83 1.68
N GLY A 217 -18.19 12.57 2.61
CA GLY A 217 -18.42 12.47 4.04
C GLY A 217 -17.79 11.23 4.71
N ARG A 218 -16.96 10.46 3.96
CA ARG A 218 -16.26 9.28 4.48
C ARG A 218 -14.82 9.58 4.84
N THR A 219 -14.19 8.68 5.58
CA THR A 219 -12.75 8.68 5.76
C THR A 219 -12.07 8.32 4.44
N VAL A 220 -11.11 9.15 4.01
CA VAL A 220 -10.29 8.95 2.81
C VAL A 220 -8.88 8.58 3.24
N MET A 221 -8.31 7.53 2.67
CA MET A 221 -6.94 7.13 2.97
C MET A 221 -6.11 7.14 1.70
N VAL A 222 -4.87 7.59 1.81
CA VAL A 222 -3.92 7.57 0.70
C VAL A 222 -2.61 6.93 1.15
N ASP A 223 -2.17 5.96 0.36
CA ASP A 223 -0.91 5.26 0.59
C ASP A 223 0.23 5.99 -0.12
N ALA A 224 1.36 6.11 0.55
CA ALA A 224 2.58 6.68 0.02
C ALA A 224 3.80 5.97 0.63
N SER A 225 4.99 6.25 0.12
CA SER A 225 6.25 5.78 0.71
C SER A 225 7.33 6.85 0.62
N LEU A 226 8.27 6.86 1.56
CA LEU A 226 9.42 7.78 1.55
C LEU A 226 10.19 7.62 0.24
N CYS A 227 10.46 8.74 -0.45
CA CYS A 227 11.10 8.76 -1.76
C CYS A 227 10.40 7.89 -2.82
N GLY A 228 9.12 7.56 -2.61
CA GLY A 228 8.38 6.65 -3.47
C GLY A 228 8.94 5.22 -3.51
N MET A 229 9.69 4.78 -2.49
CA MET A 229 10.30 3.45 -2.47
C MET A 229 9.23 2.36 -2.54
N GLY A 230 9.35 1.47 -3.52
CA GLY A 230 8.39 0.38 -3.67
C GLY A 230 8.56 -0.37 -4.97
N ARG A 231 7.68 -1.31 -5.19
CA ARG A 231 7.71 -2.22 -6.34
C ARG A 231 7.62 -1.47 -7.67
N GLY A 232 8.37 -1.91 -8.67
CA GLY A 232 8.37 -1.28 -9.99
C GLY A 232 8.96 0.13 -9.95
N ALA A 233 8.24 1.11 -10.50
CA ALA A 233 8.64 2.51 -10.41
C ALA A 233 8.27 3.15 -9.06
N GLY A 234 7.91 2.34 -8.06
CA GLY A 234 7.57 2.80 -6.72
C GLY A 234 6.11 3.27 -6.59
N ASN A 235 5.87 4.11 -5.60
CA ASN A 235 4.55 4.59 -5.17
C ASN A 235 4.45 6.13 -5.28
N ALA A 236 3.33 6.69 -4.86
CA ALA A 236 3.28 8.11 -4.50
C ALA A 236 4.28 8.38 -3.37
N THR A 237 4.91 9.56 -3.36
CA THR A 237 5.94 9.90 -2.38
C THR A 237 5.35 10.54 -1.14
N THR A 238 5.70 10.03 0.05
CA THR A 238 5.17 10.50 1.34
C THR A 238 5.40 12.00 1.54
N GLU A 239 6.58 12.51 1.24
CA GLU A 239 6.92 13.92 1.35
C GLU A 239 6.06 14.82 0.45
N LEU A 240 5.73 14.38 -0.75
CA LEU A 240 4.86 15.15 -1.66
C LEU A 240 3.40 15.12 -1.19
N VAL A 241 2.91 13.95 -0.78
CA VAL A 241 1.53 13.79 -0.30
C VAL A 241 1.33 14.58 1.00
N ALA A 242 2.24 14.45 1.97
CA ALA A 242 2.19 15.23 3.22
C ALA A 242 2.21 16.74 2.97
N SER A 243 3.08 17.22 2.07
CA SER A 243 3.15 18.64 1.68
C SER A 243 1.84 19.11 1.03
N TYR A 244 1.25 18.29 0.14
CA TYR A 244 -0.04 18.61 -0.47
C TYR A 244 -1.15 18.69 0.59
N LEU A 245 -1.25 17.70 1.46
CA LEU A 245 -2.25 17.66 2.53
C LEU A 245 -2.12 18.88 3.45
N ASN A 246 -0.91 19.22 3.88
CA ASN A 246 -0.67 20.40 4.71
C ASN A 246 -1.12 21.70 4.01
N ARG A 247 -0.83 21.86 2.73
CA ARG A 247 -1.10 23.09 1.99
C ARG A 247 -2.54 23.24 1.53
N LYS A 248 -3.23 22.14 1.23
CA LYS A 248 -4.51 22.14 0.52
C LYS A 248 -5.66 21.55 1.33
N LYS A 249 -5.37 20.70 2.31
CA LYS A 249 -6.38 19.92 3.03
C LYS A 249 -6.25 20.07 4.57
N HIS A 250 -5.56 21.12 5.03
CA HIS A 250 -5.39 21.44 6.45
C HIS A 250 -4.72 20.31 7.26
N GLY A 251 -3.89 19.51 6.62
CA GLY A 251 -3.02 18.54 7.29
C GLY A 251 -2.02 19.22 8.24
N ASN A 252 -1.44 18.45 9.13
CA ASN A 252 -0.46 18.94 10.10
C ASN A 252 0.75 18.00 10.23
N TYR A 253 1.15 17.38 9.13
CA TYR A 253 2.32 16.51 9.07
C TYR A 253 3.60 17.32 9.24
N ASP A 254 4.52 16.81 10.05
CA ASP A 254 5.81 17.44 10.25
C ASP A 254 6.78 17.07 9.12
N LEU A 255 6.97 18.01 8.20
CA LEU A 255 7.84 17.79 7.03
C LEU A 255 9.32 17.68 7.40
N ASP A 256 9.76 18.34 8.46
CA ASP A 256 11.17 18.25 8.89
C ASP A 256 11.46 16.83 9.40
N ALA A 257 10.56 16.22 10.16
CA ALA A 257 10.70 14.83 10.57
C ALA A 257 10.69 13.83 9.37
N ILE A 258 9.89 14.11 8.33
CA ILE A 258 9.90 13.31 7.08
C ILE A 258 11.24 13.45 6.37
N LEU A 259 11.76 14.68 6.23
CA LEU A 259 13.05 14.94 5.58
C LEU A 259 14.22 14.33 6.38
N ASP A 260 14.19 14.42 7.70
CA ASP A 260 15.15 13.72 8.56
C ASP A 260 15.14 12.19 8.36
N ALA A 261 13.94 11.60 8.16
CA ALA A 261 13.84 10.18 7.85
C ALA A 261 14.51 9.84 6.51
N ILE A 262 14.32 10.72 5.51
CA ILE A 262 14.90 10.54 4.17
C ILE A 262 16.42 10.65 4.25
N ASP A 263 16.95 11.74 4.81
CA ASP A 263 18.38 12.01 4.86
C ASP A 263 19.14 10.96 5.70
N THR A 264 18.53 10.50 6.79
CA THR A 264 19.21 9.58 7.71
C THR A 264 19.10 8.12 7.29
N TYR A 265 17.92 7.70 6.80
CA TYR A 265 17.62 6.28 6.62
C TYR A 265 17.38 5.89 5.17
N MET A 266 16.86 6.78 4.30
CA MET A 266 16.55 6.43 2.91
C MET A 266 17.74 6.66 1.96
N GLU A 267 18.60 7.65 2.22
CA GLU A 267 19.75 7.95 1.37
C GLU A 267 20.68 6.73 1.17
N PRO A 268 21.02 5.93 2.20
CA PRO A 268 21.81 4.70 1.99
C PRO A 268 21.14 3.69 1.05
N PHE A 269 19.80 3.56 1.10
CA PHE A 269 19.07 2.69 0.20
C PHE A 269 19.07 3.24 -1.23
N GLN A 270 18.92 4.55 -1.43
CA GLN A 270 19.00 5.18 -2.75
C GLN A 270 20.39 5.00 -3.40
N GLN A 271 21.45 4.94 -2.60
CA GLN A 271 22.81 4.66 -3.08
C GLN A 271 23.00 3.18 -3.42
N ALA A 272 22.38 2.26 -2.71
CA ALA A 272 22.56 0.81 -2.86
C ALA A 272 21.59 0.17 -3.85
N TYR A 273 20.40 0.72 -4.01
CA TYR A 273 19.32 0.16 -4.80
C TYR A 273 18.75 1.18 -5.79
N THR A 274 18.12 0.67 -6.84
CA THR A 274 17.46 1.52 -7.85
C THR A 274 15.98 1.24 -7.87
N TRP A 275 15.17 2.28 -7.71
CA TRP A 275 13.73 2.28 -7.97
C TRP A 275 13.34 3.58 -8.67
N GLY A 276 12.06 3.76 -8.97
CA GLY A 276 11.59 4.92 -9.72
C GLY A 276 11.45 4.61 -11.21
N TYR A 277 11.27 5.66 -12.01
CA TYR A 277 11.03 5.52 -13.44
C TYR A 277 12.14 4.76 -14.15
N SER A 278 11.72 3.81 -14.97
CA SER A 278 12.58 3.19 -15.99
C SER A 278 11.75 2.75 -17.19
N THR A 279 12.37 2.66 -18.36
CA THR A 279 11.68 2.20 -19.58
C THR A 279 11.11 0.79 -19.46
N PRO A 280 11.73 -0.18 -18.77
CA PRO A 280 11.10 -1.45 -18.47
C PRO A 280 9.81 -1.34 -17.65
N TYR A 281 9.80 -0.52 -16.61
CA TYR A 281 8.58 -0.32 -15.78
C TYR A 281 7.49 0.44 -16.52
N PHE A 282 7.85 1.39 -17.40
CA PHE A 282 6.91 1.98 -18.35
C PHE A 282 6.24 0.90 -19.22
N VAL A 283 6.99 -0.06 -19.76
CA VAL A 283 6.44 -1.19 -20.54
C VAL A 283 5.52 -2.04 -19.67
N ALA A 284 5.88 -2.30 -18.40
CA ALA A 284 5.01 -3.03 -17.49
C ALA A 284 3.65 -2.33 -17.30
N GLY A 285 3.66 -1.03 -17.05
CA GLY A 285 2.42 -0.23 -16.91
C GLY A 285 1.61 -0.20 -18.21
N LEU A 286 2.26 0.03 -19.36
CA LEU A 286 1.59 0.09 -20.67
C LEU A 286 0.75 -1.15 -20.99
N TYR A 287 1.20 -2.32 -20.57
CA TYR A 287 0.52 -3.61 -20.83
C TYR A 287 -0.10 -4.23 -19.58
N GLN A 288 -0.22 -3.49 -18.49
CA GLN A 288 -0.72 -4.00 -17.22
C GLN A 288 -0.05 -5.32 -16.81
N CYS A 289 1.26 -5.38 -17.04
CA CYS A 289 2.06 -6.57 -16.85
C CYS A 289 2.77 -6.52 -15.49
N HIS A 290 2.79 -7.66 -14.80
CA HIS A 290 3.47 -7.76 -13.53
C HIS A 290 4.98 -7.50 -13.68
N VAL A 291 5.54 -6.64 -12.83
CA VAL A 291 6.95 -6.23 -12.90
C VAL A 291 7.94 -7.40 -12.77
N ASN A 292 7.53 -8.53 -12.18
CA ASN A 292 8.35 -9.74 -12.14
C ASN A 292 8.63 -10.31 -13.54
N ASN A 293 7.70 -10.15 -14.48
CA ASN A 293 7.90 -10.59 -15.87
C ASN A 293 8.98 -9.73 -16.54
N ILE A 294 8.96 -8.43 -16.25
CA ILE A 294 10.00 -7.50 -16.70
C ILE A 294 11.37 -7.88 -16.10
N ALA A 295 11.42 -8.09 -14.79
CA ALA A 295 12.65 -8.50 -14.10
C ALA A 295 13.19 -9.82 -14.64
N TYR A 296 12.32 -10.78 -14.96
CA TYR A 296 12.70 -12.05 -15.59
C TYR A 296 13.35 -11.83 -16.97
N LEU A 297 12.72 -11.01 -17.84
CA LEU A 297 13.26 -10.70 -19.16
C LEU A 297 14.62 -9.98 -19.08
N GLN A 298 14.79 -9.05 -18.15
CA GLN A 298 16.05 -8.36 -17.93
C GLN A 298 17.17 -9.30 -17.49
N ARG A 299 16.90 -10.16 -16.50
CA ARG A 299 17.91 -11.06 -15.90
C ARG A 299 18.29 -12.21 -16.83
N ASN A 300 17.30 -12.83 -17.48
CA ASN A 300 17.52 -14.09 -18.21
C ASN A 300 17.71 -13.91 -19.70
N HIS A 301 17.19 -12.86 -20.31
CA HIS A 301 17.23 -12.65 -21.75
C HIS A 301 17.96 -11.39 -22.19
N ARG A 302 18.41 -10.54 -21.24
CA ARG A 302 19.06 -9.25 -21.50
C ARG A 302 18.30 -8.40 -22.53
N ALA A 303 16.97 -8.54 -22.56
CA ALA A 303 16.12 -7.85 -23.51
C ALA A 303 16.18 -6.33 -23.29
N ASN A 304 16.32 -5.57 -24.37
CA ASN A 304 16.14 -4.12 -24.31
C ASN A 304 14.65 -3.77 -24.20
N ALA A 305 14.33 -2.49 -23.95
CA ALA A 305 12.95 -2.05 -23.73
C ALA A 305 12.02 -2.34 -24.92
N ARG A 306 12.53 -2.24 -26.18
CA ARG A 306 11.76 -2.55 -27.38
C ARG A 306 11.45 -4.04 -27.45
N ASP A 307 12.43 -4.89 -27.17
CA ASP A 307 12.24 -6.34 -27.19
C ASP A 307 11.27 -6.79 -26.10
N MET A 308 11.41 -6.25 -24.89
CA MET A 308 10.45 -6.48 -23.80
C MET A 308 9.03 -6.09 -24.23
N ARG A 309 8.86 -4.90 -24.81
CA ARG A 309 7.55 -4.44 -25.31
C ARG A 309 6.97 -5.42 -26.32
N ASN A 310 7.78 -5.88 -27.30
CA ASN A 310 7.31 -6.79 -28.34
C ASN A 310 6.91 -8.16 -27.75
N ILE A 311 7.70 -8.68 -26.80
CA ILE A 311 7.42 -9.95 -26.11
C ILE A 311 6.12 -9.83 -25.31
N ILE A 312 5.99 -8.80 -24.46
CA ILE A 312 4.81 -8.61 -23.63
C ILE A 312 3.56 -8.41 -24.50
N ALA A 313 3.66 -7.57 -25.54
CA ALA A 313 2.54 -7.35 -26.47
C ALA A 313 2.06 -8.65 -27.15
N SER A 314 2.97 -9.58 -27.42
CA SER A 314 2.61 -10.89 -28.02
C SER A 314 1.95 -11.87 -27.04
N LEU A 315 2.11 -11.66 -25.74
CA LEU A 315 1.49 -12.47 -24.70
C LEU A 315 0.12 -11.92 -24.25
N SER A 316 -0.18 -10.67 -24.59
CA SER A 316 -1.43 -9.97 -24.22
C SER A 316 -2.51 -10.11 -25.31
N GLN A 317 -2.24 -10.85 -26.37
CA GLN A 317 -3.21 -11.23 -27.44
C GLN A 317 -3.74 -12.63 -27.18
#